data_1fa4ac7a504fc7f826492d4283523465
#
_entry.id   1fa4ac7a504fc7f826492d4283523465
#
_cell.length_a   1.000
_cell.length_b   1.000
_cell.length_c   1.000
_cell.angle_alpha   90.00
_cell.angle_beta   90.00
_cell.angle_gamma   90.00
#
_symmetry.space_group_name_H-M   'P 1'
#
loop_
_entity.id
_entity.type
_entity.pdbx_description
1 polymer ?
#
loop_
_entity_poly.entity_id
_entity_poly.type
_entity_poly.pdbx_seq_one_letter_code
_entity_poly.pdbx_strand_id
1 'polypeptide(L)'
;MKKLVFFIFFLPFAQAQNLFVDGVAALVEDKIVLKSDLNQMVNMMAIQQKIDPNKNPNKYLELQRSVLNSMVDQKILLELAEKDTTIEVGEKEVDQALDLQVENIIRQAGGKEAAEKMLQQSIKSFRAEFWLEMKDKITSEKFQQKVLSKIKVSKKDVFAFFESYKDSLPIFPTE
;
A
#
# COMPACT_ATOMS: atom_id res chain seq x y z
N MET A 1 26.26 -7.21 -71.03
CA MET A 1 25.09 -6.92 -70.13
C MET A 1 25.48 -7.36 -68.72
N LYS A 2 25.87 -6.35 -67.86
CA LYS A 2 26.29 -6.61 -66.47
C LYS A 2 25.04 -6.54 -65.59
N LYS A 3 24.65 -7.66 -64.98
CA LYS A 3 23.55 -7.72 -63.98
C LYS A 3 24.10 -7.27 -62.65
N LEU A 4 23.65 -6.08 -62.18
CA LEU A 4 23.95 -5.54 -60.86
C LEU A 4 22.98 -6.20 -59.85
N VAL A 5 23.47 -7.10 -58.98
CA VAL A 5 22.70 -7.70 -57.91
C VAL A 5 22.78 -6.74 -56.71
N PHE A 6 21.67 -6.08 -56.40
CA PHE A 6 21.51 -5.20 -55.23
C PHE A 6 21.21 -6.05 -54.00
N PHE A 7 22.22 -6.24 -53.13
CA PHE A 7 22.07 -7.00 -51.88
C PHE A 7 21.55 -6.05 -50.83
N ILE A 8 20.21 -6.08 -50.57
CA ILE A 8 19.60 -5.31 -49.48
C ILE A 8 19.97 -5.98 -48.16
N PHE A 9 20.86 -5.35 -47.41
CA PHE A 9 21.25 -5.78 -46.07
C PHE A 9 20.11 -5.38 -45.09
N PHE A 10 19.31 -6.38 -44.73
CA PHE A 10 18.25 -6.23 -43.75
C PHE A 10 18.92 -6.20 -42.36
N LEU A 11 19.21 -4.98 -41.84
CA LEU A 11 19.63 -4.81 -40.48
C LEU A 11 18.43 -5.05 -39.54
N PRO A 12 18.49 -6.04 -38.64
CA PRO A 12 17.45 -6.15 -37.61
C PRO A 12 17.56 -4.94 -36.70
N PHE A 13 16.54 -4.10 -36.68
CA PHE A 13 16.33 -3.08 -35.66
C PHE A 13 16.14 -3.81 -34.33
N ALA A 14 17.21 -3.95 -33.56
CA ALA A 14 17.12 -4.34 -32.15
C ALA A 14 16.44 -3.19 -31.43
N GLN A 15 15.12 -3.33 -31.20
CA GLN A 15 14.41 -2.48 -30.26
C GLN A 15 14.95 -2.83 -28.87
N ALA A 16 15.81 -1.99 -28.34
CA ALA A 16 16.16 -2.01 -26.93
C ALA A 16 14.86 -1.73 -26.15
N GLN A 17 14.25 -2.79 -25.62
CA GLN A 17 13.21 -2.65 -24.61
C GLN A 17 13.89 -1.97 -23.42
N ASN A 18 13.55 -0.70 -23.17
CA ASN A 18 13.88 -0.06 -21.91
C ASN A 18 13.23 -0.87 -20.80
N LEU A 19 13.99 -1.77 -20.18
CA LEU A 19 13.59 -2.41 -18.94
C LEU A 19 13.49 -1.26 -17.92
N PHE A 20 12.28 -0.83 -17.66
CA PHE A 20 12.03 0.22 -16.66
C PHE A 20 12.33 -0.42 -15.29
N VAL A 21 13.57 -0.22 -14.82
CA VAL A 21 13.94 -0.63 -13.46
C VAL A 21 13.37 0.42 -12.53
N ASP A 22 12.40 0.01 -11.69
CA ASP A 22 11.81 0.89 -10.71
C ASP A 22 12.86 1.34 -9.67
N GLY A 23 12.74 2.57 -9.20
CA GLY A 23 13.65 3.12 -8.22
C GLY A 23 13.24 2.75 -6.80
N VAL A 24 14.24 2.60 -5.92
CA VAL A 24 14.02 2.45 -4.48
C VAL A 24 13.75 3.83 -3.87
N ALA A 25 12.64 3.96 -3.12
CA ALA A 25 12.31 5.16 -2.34
C ALA A 25 12.82 5.05 -0.89
N ALA A 26 12.74 3.86 -0.30
CA ALA A 26 13.29 3.55 1.02
C ALA A 26 13.67 2.07 1.12
N LEU A 27 14.56 1.75 2.06
CA LEU A 27 14.97 0.40 2.42
C LEU A 27 14.91 0.26 3.95
N VAL A 28 14.23 -0.78 4.41
CA VAL A 28 14.09 -1.14 5.82
C VAL A 28 14.54 -2.58 5.96
N GLU A 29 15.76 -2.80 6.45
CA GLU A 29 16.42 -4.12 6.45
C GLU A 29 16.46 -4.70 5.02
N ASP A 30 15.72 -5.77 4.76
CA ASP A 30 15.57 -6.40 3.45
C ASP A 30 14.29 -5.96 2.69
N LYS A 31 13.45 -5.14 3.31
CA LYS A 31 12.17 -4.69 2.76
C LYS A 31 12.31 -3.39 2.00
N ILE A 32 11.85 -3.39 0.76
CA ILE A 32 11.97 -2.26 -0.17
C ILE A 32 10.63 -1.53 -0.25
N VAL A 33 10.70 -0.19 -0.31
CA VAL A 33 9.62 0.69 -0.77
C VAL A 33 9.99 1.19 -2.16
N LEU A 34 9.18 0.85 -3.16
CA LEU A 34 9.41 1.27 -4.54
C LEU A 34 8.90 2.70 -4.77
N LYS A 35 9.54 3.42 -5.69
CA LYS A 35 9.09 4.77 -6.08
C LYS A 35 7.74 4.74 -6.80
N SER A 36 7.47 3.70 -7.59
CA SER A 36 6.16 3.50 -8.22
C SER A 36 5.05 3.44 -7.20
N ASP A 37 5.22 2.61 -6.15
CA ASP A 37 4.23 2.40 -5.11
C ASP A 37 4.00 3.68 -4.31
N LEU A 38 5.09 4.38 -3.94
CA LEU A 38 5.01 5.68 -3.29
C LEU A 38 4.22 6.69 -4.13
N ASN A 39 4.56 6.81 -5.43
CA ASN A 39 3.88 7.76 -6.32
C ASN A 39 2.41 7.40 -6.51
N GLN A 40 2.08 6.12 -6.62
CA GLN A 40 0.69 5.67 -6.74
C GLN A 40 -0.11 6.04 -5.49
N MET A 41 0.42 5.77 -4.30
CA MET A 41 -0.23 6.10 -3.03
C MET A 41 -0.39 7.61 -2.85
N VAL A 42 0.65 8.39 -3.14
CA VAL A 42 0.62 9.87 -3.06
C VAL A 42 -0.44 10.44 -3.99
N ASN A 43 -0.49 9.97 -5.24
CA ASN A 43 -1.49 10.43 -6.21
C ASN A 43 -2.91 10.11 -5.76
N MET A 44 -3.15 8.90 -5.25
CA MET A 44 -4.46 8.50 -4.73
C MET A 44 -4.89 9.41 -3.57
N MET A 45 -4.01 9.65 -2.60
CA MET A 45 -4.29 10.52 -1.45
C MET A 45 -4.43 11.99 -1.85
N ALA A 46 -3.65 12.47 -2.83
CA ALA A 46 -3.77 13.82 -3.35
C ALA A 46 -5.13 14.08 -3.99
N ILE A 47 -5.64 13.11 -4.78
CA ILE A 47 -7.00 13.17 -5.35
C ILE A 47 -8.05 13.21 -4.23
N GLN A 48 -7.93 12.32 -3.23
CA GLN A 48 -8.87 12.26 -2.11
C GLN A 48 -8.90 13.55 -1.30
N GLN A 49 -7.73 14.16 -1.06
CA GLN A 49 -7.58 15.41 -0.28
C GLN A 49 -7.71 16.67 -1.16
N LYS A 50 -7.99 16.52 -2.46
CA LYS A 50 -8.09 17.61 -3.44
C LYS A 50 -6.84 18.50 -3.48
N ILE A 51 -5.66 17.88 -3.36
CA ILE A 51 -4.37 18.56 -3.46
C ILE A 51 -3.90 18.50 -4.91
N ASP A 52 -3.84 19.66 -5.56
CA ASP A 52 -3.29 19.80 -6.92
C ASP A 52 -1.78 20.10 -6.81
N PRO A 53 -0.91 19.24 -7.35
CA PRO A 53 0.54 19.43 -7.26
C PRO A 53 1.03 20.74 -7.91
N ASN A 54 0.33 21.21 -8.93
CA ASN A 54 0.68 22.45 -9.63
C ASN A 54 0.27 23.70 -8.85
N LYS A 55 -0.85 23.64 -8.12
CA LYS A 55 -1.37 24.77 -7.34
C LYS A 55 -0.83 24.81 -5.91
N ASN A 56 -0.52 23.64 -5.34
CA ASN A 56 -0.11 23.49 -3.95
C ASN A 56 1.14 22.59 -3.81
N PRO A 57 2.28 22.96 -4.43
CA PRO A 57 3.47 22.10 -4.47
C PRO A 57 4.02 21.76 -3.07
N ASN A 58 3.97 22.69 -2.12
CA ASN A 58 4.44 22.45 -0.76
C ASN A 58 3.57 21.41 -0.04
N LYS A 59 2.24 21.51 -0.14
CA LYS A 59 1.32 20.53 0.44
C LYS A 59 1.47 19.15 -0.20
N TYR A 60 1.73 19.10 -1.50
CA TYR A 60 2.00 17.85 -2.20
C TYR A 60 3.31 17.20 -1.71
N LEU A 61 4.35 17.99 -1.48
CA LEU A 61 5.62 17.50 -0.95
C LEU A 61 5.48 17.02 0.51
N GLU A 62 4.71 17.72 1.34
CA GLU A 62 4.38 17.28 2.71
C GLU A 62 3.61 15.96 2.69
N LEU A 63 2.62 15.83 1.81
CA LEU A 63 1.88 14.59 1.61
C LEU A 63 2.82 13.45 1.19
N GLN A 64 3.73 13.69 0.23
CA GLN A 64 4.69 12.70 -0.23
C GLN A 64 5.59 12.21 0.93
N ARG A 65 6.07 13.11 1.77
CA ARG A 65 6.87 12.75 2.95
C ARG A 65 6.05 11.95 3.97
N SER A 66 4.82 12.36 4.22
CA SER A 66 3.91 11.66 5.14
C SER A 66 3.60 10.25 4.68
N VAL A 67 3.32 10.08 3.38
CA VAL A 67 3.07 8.75 2.78
C VAL A 67 4.32 7.87 2.86
N LEU A 68 5.49 8.41 2.50
CA LEU A 68 6.76 7.67 2.60
C LEU A 68 7.02 7.20 4.03
N ASN A 69 6.86 8.09 5.02
CA ASN A 69 7.03 7.71 6.42
C ASN A 69 6.05 6.61 6.83
N SER A 70 4.78 6.71 6.44
CA SER A 70 3.79 5.67 6.72
C SER A 70 4.16 4.32 6.08
N MET A 71 4.68 4.32 4.85
CA MET A 71 5.13 3.09 4.18
C MET A 71 6.36 2.48 4.88
N VAL A 72 7.30 3.33 5.34
CA VAL A 72 8.47 2.90 6.12
C VAL A 72 8.03 2.33 7.47
N ASP A 73 7.12 3.00 8.18
CA ASP A 73 6.58 2.52 9.47
C ASP A 73 5.90 1.16 9.32
N GLN A 74 5.16 0.93 8.22
CA GLN A 74 4.57 -0.37 7.92
C GLN A 74 5.63 -1.46 7.72
N LYS A 75 6.74 -1.15 7.01
CA LYS A 75 7.85 -2.10 6.84
C LYS A 75 8.57 -2.39 8.16
N ILE A 76 8.74 -1.39 9.03
CA ILE A 76 9.30 -1.57 10.37
C ILE A 76 8.38 -2.46 11.23
N LEU A 77 7.07 -2.20 11.20
CA LEU A 77 6.11 -3.03 11.95
C LEU A 77 6.12 -4.49 11.48
N LEU A 78 6.20 -4.71 10.17
CA LEU A 78 6.29 -6.05 9.60
C LEU A 78 7.57 -6.75 10.06
N GLU A 79 8.71 -6.08 9.99
CA GLU A 79 10.01 -6.60 10.41
C GLU A 79 10.01 -6.98 11.90
N LEU A 80 9.42 -6.13 12.75
CA LEU A 80 9.28 -6.42 14.19
C LEU A 80 8.31 -7.58 14.44
N ALA A 81 7.25 -7.67 13.66
CA ALA A 81 6.26 -8.74 13.75
C ALA A 81 6.86 -10.10 13.36
N GLU A 82 7.68 -10.15 12.31
CA GLU A 82 8.36 -11.37 11.85
C GLU A 82 9.40 -11.87 12.85
N LYS A 83 10.05 -10.96 13.60
CA LYS A 83 10.97 -11.30 14.69
C LYS A 83 10.25 -11.79 15.96
N ASP A 84 8.96 -11.54 16.09
CA ASP A 84 8.16 -11.95 17.24
C ASP A 84 7.56 -13.34 17.03
N THR A 85 8.20 -14.36 17.55
CA THR A 85 7.80 -15.78 17.42
C THR A 85 6.41 -16.11 17.97
N THR A 86 5.75 -15.16 18.62
CA THR A 86 4.37 -15.36 19.12
C THR A 86 3.31 -14.88 18.14
N ILE A 87 3.72 -14.26 17.03
CA ILE A 87 2.84 -13.82 15.96
C ILE A 87 2.78 -14.91 14.90
N GLU A 88 1.66 -15.61 14.85
CA GLU A 88 1.41 -16.64 13.85
C GLU A 88 0.22 -16.24 12.99
N VAL A 89 0.39 -16.31 11.67
CA VAL A 89 -0.65 -16.08 10.67
C VAL A 89 -0.80 -17.33 9.83
N GLY A 90 -1.93 -18.02 10.00
CA GLY A 90 -2.24 -19.25 9.27
C GLY A 90 -2.76 -18.96 7.86
N GLU A 91 -2.51 -19.87 6.92
CA GLU A 91 -2.99 -19.78 5.53
C GLU A 91 -4.51 -19.55 5.44
N LYS A 92 -5.28 -20.27 6.27
CA LYS A 92 -6.74 -20.13 6.33
C LYS A 92 -7.19 -18.71 6.67
N GLU A 93 -6.45 -18.03 7.55
CA GLU A 93 -6.76 -16.66 7.95
C GLU A 93 -6.52 -15.68 6.79
N VAL A 94 -5.41 -15.87 6.07
CA VAL A 94 -5.10 -15.09 4.86
C VAL A 94 -6.16 -15.31 3.79
N ASP A 95 -6.54 -16.57 3.54
CA ASP A 95 -7.56 -16.91 2.57
C ASP A 95 -8.92 -16.29 2.90
N GLN A 96 -9.34 -16.32 4.16
CA GLN A 96 -10.58 -15.68 4.61
C GLN A 96 -10.55 -14.15 4.41
N ALA A 97 -9.43 -13.50 4.71
CA ALA A 97 -9.28 -12.07 4.50
C ALA A 97 -9.33 -11.70 3.02
N LEU A 98 -8.68 -12.49 2.17
CA LEU A 98 -8.75 -12.33 0.71
C LEU A 98 -10.16 -12.58 0.17
N ASP A 99 -10.89 -13.58 0.69
CA ASP A 99 -12.27 -13.84 0.30
C ASP A 99 -13.15 -12.62 0.56
N LEU A 100 -13.05 -12.03 1.75
CA LEU A 100 -13.80 -10.82 2.10
C LEU A 100 -13.45 -9.63 1.20
N GLN A 101 -12.16 -9.46 0.87
CA GLN A 101 -11.73 -8.41 -0.04
C GLN A 101 -12.27 -8.61 -1.45
N VAL A 102 -12.19 -9.84 -1.97
CA VAL A 102 -12.72 -10.21 -3.30
C VAL A 102 -14.23 -10.02 -3.36
N GLU A 103 -14.97 -10.45 -2.33
CA GLU A 103 -16.41 -10.24 -2.24
C GLU A 103 -16.79 -8.75 -2.26
N ASN A 104 -16.02 -7.90 -1.58
CA ASN A 104 -16.20 -6.46 -1.62
C ASN A 104 -15.98 -5.89 -3.02
N ILE A 105 -14.92 -6.31 -3.70
CA ILE A 105 -14.62 -5.89 -5.08
C ILE A 105 -15.74 -6.33 -6.02
N ILE A 106 -16.19 -7.59 -5.94
CA ILE A 106 -17.28 -8.13 -6.76
C ILE A 106 -18.58 -7.34 -6.54
N ARG A 107 -18.89 -7.01 -5.28
CA ARG A 107 -20.09 -6.23 -4.93
C ARG A 107 -20.02 -4.81 -5.47
N GLN A 108 -18.87 -4.14 -5.35
CA GLN A 108 -18.66 -2.78 -5.85
C GLN A 108 -18.69 -2.72 -7.37
N ALA A 109 -18.17 -3.72 -8.05
CA ALA A 109 -18.17 -3.81 -9.50
C ALA A 109 -19.52 -4.22 -10.11
N GLY A 110 -20.45 -4.74 -9.27
CA GLY A 110 -21.75 -5.22 -9.75
C GLY A 110 -21.74 -6.66 -10.28
N GLY A 111 -20.72 -7.45 -9.97
CA GLY A 111 -20.61 -8.87 -10.31
C GLY A 111 -19.20 -9.32 -10.64
N LYS A 112 -19.00 -10.65 -10.69
CA LYS A 112 -17.67 -11.23 -10.88
C LYS A 112 -17.01 -10.82 -12.20
N GLU A 113 -17.74 -10.90 -13.30
CA GLU A 113 -17.21 -10.55 -14.64
C GLU A 113 -16.80 -9.06 -14.71
N ALA A 114 -17.60 -8.18 -14.12
CA ALA A 114 -17.27 -6.76 -14.03
C ALA A 114 -16.04 -6.51 -13.16
N ALA A 115 -15.91 -7.25 -12.05
CA ALA A 115 -14.73 -7.19 -11.17
C ALA A 115 -13.45 -7.65 -11.91
N GLU A 116 -13.49 -8.78 -12.59
CA GLU A 116 -12.34 -9.29 -13.37
C GLU A 116 -11.95 -8.32 -14.50
N LYS A 117 -12.93 -7.69 -15.14
CA LYS A 117 -12.67 -6.65 -16.15
C LYS A 117 -12.05 -5.39 -15.54
N MET A 118 -12.52 -4.97 -14.38
CA MET A 118 -11.97 -3.81 -13.64
C MET A 118 -10.54 -4.08 -13.16
N LEU A 119 -10.28 -5.29 -12.66
CA LEU A 119 -8.95 -5.73 -12.20
C LEU A 119 -7.99 -6.06 -13.35
N GLN A 120 -8.48 -6.17 -14.58
CA GLN A 120 -7.75 -6.64 -15.78
C GLN A 120 -7.11 -8.03 -15.59
N GLN A 121 -7.63 -8.82 -14.66
CA GLN A 121 -7.18 -10.18 -14.35
C GLN A 121 -8.28 -11.01 -13.70
N SER A 122 -8.12 -12.34 -13.69
CA SER A 122 -9.06 -13.22 -13.01
C SER A 122 -8.97 -13.06 -11.48
N ILE A 123 -10.08 -13.32 -10.78
CA ILE A 123 -10.09 -13.35 -9.31
C ILE A 123 -9.05 -14.34 -8.76
N LYS A 124 -8.85 -15.48 -9.44
CA LYS A 124 -7.82 -16.46 -9.04
C LYS A 124 -6.42 -15.88 -9.12
N SER A 125 -6.11 -15.15 -10.20
CA SER A 125 -4.79 -14.51 -10.38
C SER A 125 -4.59 -13.41 -9.33
N PHE A 126 -5.61 -12.58 -9.11
CA PHE A 126 -5.61 -11.55 -8.08
C PHE A 126 -5.30 -12.14 -6.69
N ARG A 127 -5.98 -13.23 -6.29
CA ARG A 127 -5.71 -13.89 -5.01
C ARG A 127 -4.27 -14.39 -4.89
N ALA A 128 -3.75 -15.01 -5.95
CA ALA A 128 -2.37 -15.52 -5.93
C ALA A 128 -1.33 -14.38 -5.83
N GLU A 129 -1.58 -13.27 -6.50
CA GLU A 129 -0.72 -12.08 -6.48
C GLU A 129 -0.71 -11.40 -5.11
N PHE A 130 -1.90 -11.22 -4.51
CA PHE A 130 -2.06 -10.47 -3.26
C PHE A 130 -1.99 -11.31 -1.99
N TRP A 131 -1.75 -12.63 -2.10
CA TRP A 131 -1.72 -13.52 -0.94
C TRP A 131 -0.62 -13.14 0.07
N LEU A 132 0.59 -12.90 -0.43
CA LEU A 132 1.73 -12.54 0.43
C LEU A 132 1.53 -11.17 1.07
N GLU A 133 1.06 -10.19 0.31
CA GLU A 133 0.77 -8.84 0.81
C GLU A 133 -0.30 -8.88 1.92
N MET A 134 -1.34 -9.69 1.73
CA MET A 134 -2.38 -9.89 2.75
C MET A 134 -1.82 -10.54 4.02
N LYS A 135 -0.94 -11.53 3.88
CA LYS A 135 -0.25 -12.16 5.00
C LYS A 135 0.59 -11.14 5.77
N ASP A 136 1.38 -10.33 5.09
CA ASP A 136 2.23 -9.29 5.68
C ASP A 136 1.39 -8.25 6.43
N LYS A 137 0.26 -7.85 5.85
CA LYS A 137 -0.70 -6.95 6.47
C LYS A 137 -1.25 -7.51 7.77
N ILE A 138 -1.78 -8.75 7.74
CA ILE A 138 -2.33 -9.41 8.94
C ILE A 138 -1.25 -9.57 10.01
N THR A 139 -0.02 -9.92 9.61
CA THR A 139 1.12 -10.07 10.52
C THR A 139 1.42 -8.77 11.25
N SER A 140 1.50 -7.67 10.52
CA SER A 140 1.72 -6.32 11.08
C SER A 140 0.57 -5.88 11.98
N GLU A 141 -0.68 -6.13 11.58
CA GLU A 141 -1.87 -5.79 12.37
C GLU A 141 -1.93 -6.55 13.70
N LYS A 142 -1.62 -7.85 13.70
CA LYS A 142 -1.53 -8.66 14.94
C LYS A 142 -0.45 -8.14 15.88
N PHE A 143 0.72 -7.80 15.35
CA PHE A 143 1.78 -7.22 16.15
C PHE A 143 1.36 -5.88 16.76
N GLN A 144 0.76 -5.01 15.97
CA GLN A 144 0.25 -3.73 16.43
C GLN A 144 -0.78 -3.92 17.55
N GLN A 145 -1.75 -4.82 17.38
CA GLN A 145 -2.74 -5.15 18.41
C GLN A 145 -2.08 -5.66 19.69
N LYS A 146 -1.07 -6.54 19.56
CA LYS A 146 -0.31 -7.05 20.70
C LYS A 146 0.40 -5.92 21.46
N VAL A 147 1.03 -4.98 20.75
CA VAL A 147 1.68 -3.82 21.37
C VAL A 147 0.65 -2.93 22.06
N LEU A 148 -0.45 -2.60 21.38
CA LEU A 148 -1.51 -1.77 21.93
C LEU A 148 -2.20 -2.40 23.15
N SER A 149 -2.37 -3.73 23.17
CA SER A 149 -2.98 -4.44 24.30
C SER A 149 -2.21 -4.31 25.62
N LYS A 150 -0.91 -3.99 25.54
CA LYS A 150 -0.06 -3.74 26.72
C LYS A 150 -0.23 -2.34 27.29
N ILE A 151 -0.82 -1.43 26.54
CA ILE A 151 -1.05 -0.03 26.97
C ILE A 151 -2.28 -0.03 27.88
N LYS A 152 -2.07 0.32 29.14
CA LYS A 152 -3.14 0.47 30.12
C LYS A 152 -3.33 1.95 30.43
N VAL A 153 -4.50 2.48 30.11
CA VAL A 153 -4.87 3.86 30.43
C VAL A 153 -5.67 3.85 31.75
N SER A 154 -5.13 4.53 32.77
CA SER A 154 -5.82 4.68 34.04
C SER A 154 -6.83 5.85 33.99
N LYS A 155 -7.80 5.86 34.92
CA LYS A 155 -8.72 7.02 35.07
C LYS A 155 -7.94 8.31 35.34
N LYS A 156 -6.83 8.23 36.06
CA LYS A 156 -5.98 9.38 36.34
C LYS A 156 -5.36 9.94 35.05
N ASP A 157 -4.91 9.09 34.14
CA ASP A 157 -4.35 9.51 32.85
C ASP A 157 -5.42 10.19 31.99
N VAL A 158 -6.66 9.65 32.00
CA VAL A 158 -7.79 10.25 31.30
C VAL A 158 -8.10 11.65 31.84
N PHE A 159 -8.15 11.82 33.17
CA PHE A 159 -8.37 13.13 33.79
C PHE A 159 -7.25 14.09 33.48
N ALA A 160 -6.00 13.67 33.58
CA ALA A 160 -4.83 14.51 33.26
C ALA A 160 -4.86 14.98 31.80
N PHE A 161 -5.20 14.07 30.87
CA PHE A 161 -5.36 14.41 29.46
C PHE A 161 -6.51 15.41 29.26
N PHE A 162 -7.68 15.14 29.87
CA PHE A 162 -8.82 16.04 29.78
C PHE A 162 -8.47 17.45 30.26
N GLU A 163 -7.85 17.59 31.44
CA GLU A 163 -7.45 18.88 31.96
C GLU A 163 -6.46 19.63 31.07
N SER A 164 -5.56 18.89 30.40
CA SER A 164 -4.56 19.48 29.49
C SER A 164 -5.15 19.95 28.17
N TYR A 165 -6.24 19.33 27.71
CA TYR A 165 -6.78 19.52 26.36
C TYR A 165 -8.24 19.97 26.32
N LYS A 166 -8.90 20.21 27.47
CA LYS A 166 -10.34 20.52 27.55
C LYS A 166 -10.80 21.67 26.66
N ASP A 167 -9.95 22.68 26.48
CA ASP A 167 -10.26 23.86 25.66
C ASP A 167 -10.13 23.62 24.15
N SER A 168 -9.50 22.51 23.76
CA SER A 168 -9.31 22.09 22.37
C SER A 168 -10.15 20.87 21.96
N LEU A 169 -10.85 20.25 22.91
CA LEU A 169 -11.73 19.11 22.63
C LEU A 169 -13.04 19.59 21.99
N PRO A 170 -13.59 18.81 21.04
CA PRO A 170 -14.88 19.14 20.45
C PRO A 170 -15.99 19.09 21.50
N ILE A 171 -16.84 20.11 21.52
CA ILE A 171 -18.02 20.16 22.38
C ILE A 171 -19.09 19.25 21.76
N PHE A 172 -19.42 18.16 22.44
CA PHE A 172 -20.57 17.34 22.03
C PHE A 172 -21.85 18.00 22.55
N PRO A 173 -22.87 18.21 21.70
CA PRO A 173 -24.15 18.68 22.18
C PRO A 173 -24.73 17.64 23.16
N THR A 174 -25.02 18.08 24.37
CA THR A 174 -25.83 17.30 25.32
C THR A 174 -27.26 17.30 24.82
N GLU A 175 -27.80 16.11 24.48
CA GLU A 175 -29.23 15.92 24.24
C GLU A 175 -30.05 16.24 25.50
#